data_bae302cbaa5219a6c15b7d44e873d57e
#
_entry.id   bae302cbaa5219a6c15b7d44e873d57e
#
_cell.length_a   1.000
_cell.length_b   1.000
_cell.length_c   1.000
_cell.angle_alpha   90.00
_cell.angle_beta   90.00
_cell.angle_gamma   90.00
#
_symmetry.space_group_name_H-M   'P 1'
#
loop_
_entity.id
_entity.type
_entity.pdbx_description
1 polymer ?
#
loop_
_entity_poly.entity_id
_entity_poly.type
_entity_poly.pdbx_seq_one_letter_code
_entity_poly.pdbx_strand_id
1 'polypeptide(L)'
;MKIRERLKDKKRVVIKIGSSSLTHAETGKLDLTKLEILVRELSDLHNQGKDVVLVSSGAIAVGRAATGITHKPSKLSEKQACAAIGQARLMMIYQKLFAEYGQTAAQVLMTKYTMMNDMSRENAKNTFESLLEMGAIPVVNENDTVSTDEIEFGDNDTLSALVAALTDADLLVLLSDIDGLFTDDPHMNPDARFIDLVEHLDTHLMEMGKDTTGSKVGTGGMATKLSAAKIAGSAGAD
;
A
#
# COMPACT_ATOMS: atom_id res chain seq x y z
N MET A 1 -23.47 -18.47 -2.62
CA MET A 1 -22.40 -17.76 -3.37
C MET A 1 -21.18 -17.75 -2.47
N LYS A 2 -20.03 -18.20 -2.93
CA LYS A 2 -18.82 -18.15 -2.10
C LYS A 2 -18.51 -16.67 -1.82
N ILE A 3 -18.18 -16.31 -0.60
CA ILE A 3 -17.98 -14.91 -0.18
C ILE A 3 -16.99 -14.18 -1.08
N ARG A 4 -15.91 -14.86 -1.50
CA ARG A 4 -14.91 -14.30 -2.46
C ARG A 4 -15.49 -13.96 -3.84
N GLU A 5 -16.64 -14.56 -4.24
CA GLU A 5 -17.27 -14.19 -5.51
C GLU A 5 -17.87 -12.78 -5.48
N ARG A 6 -18.25 -12.28 -4.29
CA ARG A 6 -18.75 -10.91 -4.10
C ARG A 6 -17.68 -9.84 -4.40
N LEU A 7 -16.39 -10.19 -4.29
CA LEU A 7 -15.29 -9.26 -4.59
C LEU A 7 -15.23 -8.90 -6.08
N LYS A 8 -15.78 -9.74 -6.97
CA LYS A 8 -15.84 -9.46 -8.42
C LYS A 8 -16.71 -8.25 -8.75
N ASP A 9 -17.74 -8.00 -7.92
CA ASP A 9 -18.72 -6.93 -8.15
C ASP A 9 -18.24 -5.57 -7.60
N LYS A 10 -17.11 -5.55 -6.89
CA LYS A 10 -16.50 -4.32 -6.36
C LYS A 10 -16.00 -3.44 -7.49
N LYS A 11 -16.31 -2.15 -7.43
CA LYS A 11 -16.02 -1.19 -8.52
C LYS A 11 -14.76 -0.38 -8.25
N ARG A 12 -14.61 0.14 -7.04
CA ARG A 12 -13.45 0.95 -6.66
C ARG A 12 -12.56 0.17 -5.70
N VAL A 13 -11.33 -0.09 -6.12
CA VAL A 13 -10.40 -0.98 -5.43
C VAL A 13 -9.11 -0.24 -5.10
N VAL A 14 -8.75 -0.21 -3.82
CA VAL A 14 -7.45 0.27 -3.36
C VAL A 14 -6.55 -0.93 -3.12
N ILE A 15 -5.39 -0.97 -3.76
CA ILE A 15 -4.41 -2.04 -3.63
C ILE A 15 -3.14 -1.48 -3.00
N LYS A 16 -2.67 -2.11 -1.92
CA LYS A 16 -1.44 -1.72 -1.25
C LYS A 16 -0.35 -2.76 -1.45
N ILE A 17 0.85 -2.30 -1.81
CA ILE A 17 2.04 -3.15 -1.90
C ILE A 17 3.17 -2.63 -1.02
N GLY A 18 3.79 -3.53 -0.26
CA GLY A 18 4.92 -3.23 0.62
C GLY A 18 6.27 -3.24 -0.10
N SER A 19 7.28 -2.58 0.49
CA SER A 19 8.64 -2.54 -0.06
C SER A 19 9.29 -3.92 -0.15
N SER A 20 9.03 -4.83 0.81
CA SER A 20 9.54 -6.21 0.79
C SER A 20 9.03 -7.00 -0.41
N SER A 21 7.79 -6.75 -0.84
CA SER A 21 7.21 -7.39 -2.04
C SER A 21 7.76 -6.82 -3.35
N LEU A 22 8.26 -5.57 -3.33
CA LEU A 22 8.76 -4.86 -4.52
C LEU A 22 10.26 -5.02 -4.75
N THR A 23 11.01 -5.55 -3.79
CA THR A 23 12.48 -5.61 -3.88
C THR A 23 12.99 -7.03 -3.65
N HIS A 24 14.13 -7.34 -4.26
CA HIS A 24 14.88 -8.56 -3.93
C HIS A 24 15.50 -8.43 -2.55
N ALA A 25 15.29 -9.43 -1.68
CA ALA A 25 15.74 -9.41 -0.29
C ALA A 25 17.27 -9.26 -0.16
N GLU A 26 18.03 -9.89 -1.06
CA GLU A 26 19.49 -9.93 -1.01
C GLU A 26 20.13 -8.61 -1.46
N THR A 27 19.54 -7.95 -2.45
CA THR A 27 20.17 -6.77 -3.10
C THR A 27 19.49 -5.46 -2.77
N GLY A 28 18.23 -5.50 -2.30
CA GLY A 28 17.37 -4.34 -2.11
C GLY A 28 16.98 -3.62 -3.41
N LYS A 29 17.34 -4.19 -4.57
CA LYS A 29 16.93 -3.65 -5.88
C LYS A 29 15.51 -4.06 -6.21
N LEU A 30 14.83 -3.27 -7.06
CA LEU A 30 13.48 -3.57 -7.51
C LEU A 30 13.41 -4.93 -8.22
N ASP A 31 12.39 -5.70 -7.87
CA ASP A 31 11.97 -6.92 -8.56
C ASP A 31 11.04 -6.51 -9.71
N LEU A 32 11.65 -6.36 -10.89
CA LEU A 32 10.91 -5.88 -12.06
C LEU A 32 9.86 -6.88 -12.54
N THR A 33 10.05 -8.18 -12.28
CA THR A 33 9.08 -9.21 -12.61
C THR A 33 7.81 -9.05 -11.77
N LYS A 34 7.95 -8.87 -10.45
CA LYS A 34 6.79 -8.63 -9.58
C LYS A 34 6.10 -7.30 -9.89
N LEU A 35 6.86 -6.27 -10.22
CA LEU A 35 6.31 -4.98 -10.65
C LEU A 35 5.50 -5.11 -11.93
N GLU A 36 6.02 -5.83 -12.93
CA GLU A 36 5.32 -6.06 -14.20
C GLU A 36 4.03 -6.83 -13.98
N ILE A 37 4.07 -7.93 -13.22
CA ILE A 37 2.88 -8.73 -12.89
C ILE A 37 1.84 -7.84 -12.20
N LEU A 38 2.24 -7.06 -11.19
CA LEU A 38 1.34 -6.15 -10.48
C LEU A 38 0.68 -5.17 -11.44
N VAL A 39 1.47 -4.47 -12.24
CA VAL A 39 0.96 -3.45 -13.17
C VAL A 39 0.03 -4.06 -14.21
N ARG A 40 0.34 -5.24 -14.73
CA ARG A 40 -0.52 -5.97 -15.68
C ARG A 40 -1.88 -6.30 -15.04
N GLU A 41 -1.90 -6.86 -13.84
CA GLU A 41 -3.15 -7.20 -13.13
C GLU A 41 -3.99 -5.94 -12.81
N LEU A 42 -3.33 -4.85 -12.38
CA LEU A 42 -4.01 -3.58 -12.15
C LEU A 42 -4.59 -2.98 -13.43
N SER A 43 -3.85 -3.07 -14.52
CA SER A 43 -4.30 -2.62 -15.85
C SER A 43 -5.49 -3.45 -16.34
N ASP A 44 -5.50 -4.75 -16.10
CA ASP A 44 -6.62 -5.62 -16.46
C ASP A 44 -7.87 -5.30 -15.64
N LEU A 45 -7.73 -5.06 -14.33
CA LEU A 45 -8.85 -4.59 -13.48
C LEU A 45 -9.42 -3.26 -13.98
N HIS A 46 -8.55 -2.31 -14.35
CA HIS A 46 -8.97 -1.04 -14.92
C HIS A 46 -9.67 -1.21 -16.27
N ASN A 47 -9.18 -2.09 -17.15
CA ASN A 47 -9.81 -2.43 -18.41
C ASN A 47 -11.19 -3.11 -18.25
N GLN A 48 -11.45 -3.76 -17.11
CA GLN A 48 -12.76 -4.27 -16.73
C GLN A 48 -13.74 -3.19 -16.26
N GLY A 49 -13.33 -1.91 -16.28
CA GLY A 49 -14.13 -0.75 -15.85
C GLY A 49 -14.14 -0.51 -14.34
N LYS A 50 -13.13 -0.99 -13.63
CA LYS A 50 -12.95 -0.70 -12.21
C LYS A 50 -12.09 0.54 -12.01
N ASP A 51 -12.41 1.33 -10.98
CA ASP A 51 -11.53 2.36 -10.45
C ASP A 51 -10.42 1.69 -9.63
N VAL A 52 -9.17 1.92 -10.02
CA VAL A 52 -8.00 1.29 -9.38
C VAL A 52 -7.11 2.36 -8.78
N VAL A 53 -6.79 2.22 -7.50
CA VAL A 53 -5.82 3.07 -6.79
C VAL A 53 -4.71 2.19 -6.22
N LEU A 54 -3.46 2.50 -6.54
CA LEU A 54 -2.29 1.78 -6.02
C LEU A 54 -1.63 2.58 -4.89
N VAL A 55 -1.49 2.01 -3.70
CA VAL A 55 -0.67 2.55 -2.61
C VAL A 55 0.65 1.78 -2.58
N SER A 56 1.75 2.43 -2.94
CA SER A 56 3.05 1.79 -3.12
C SER A 56 4.08 2.30 -2.12
N SER A 57 4.74 1.38 -1.45
CA SER A 57 5.94 1.64 -0.67
C SER A 57 7.22 1.55 -1.53
N GLY A 58 8.38 1.73 -0.89
CA GLY A 58 9.68 1.38 -1.49
C GLY A 58 10.53 2.56 -1.95
N ALA A 59 10.04 3.80 -1.87
CA ALA A 59 10.80 4.97 -2.28
C ALA A 59 12.18 5.06 -1.61
N ILE A 60 12.26 4.94 -0.29
CA ILE A 60 13.53 4.98 0.46
C ILE A 60 14.48 3.85 0.01
N ALA A 61 13.96 2.62 -0.17
CA ALA A 61 14.77 1.50 -0.61
C ALA A 61 15.35 1.71 -2.03
N VAL A 62 14.53 2.21 -2.94
CA VAL A 62 14.93 2.53 -4.32
C VAL A 62 15.98 3.64 -4.34
N GLY A 63 15.79 4.69 -3.54
CA GLY A 63 16.75 5.79 -3.45
C GLY A 63 18.08 5.35 -2.85
N ARG A 64 18.06 4.53 -1.80
CA ARG A 64 19.24 3.92 -1.22
C ARG A 64 20.01 3.09 -2.24
N ALA A 65 19.32 2.21 -2.97
CA ALA A 65 19.95 1.41 -4.02
C ALA A 65 20.53 2.26 -5.15
N ALA A 66 19.87 3.36 -5.49
CA ALA A 66 20.28 4.29 -6.54
C ALA A 66 21.55 5.10 -6.20
N THR A 67 21.73 5.40 -4.91
CA THR A 67 22.87 6.17 -4.41
C THR A 67 24.05 5.30 -3.95
N GLY A 68 23.88 3.98 -3.96
CA GLY A 68 24.91 3.05 -3.49
C GLY A 68 25.09 3.01 -1.97
N ILE A 69 24.16 3.58 -1.20
CA ILE A 69 24.19 3.53 0.27
C ILE A 69 23.89 2.09 0.71
N THR A 70 24.87 1.47 1.39
CA THR A 70 24.76 0.06 1.84
C THR A 70 24.10 -0.10 3.19
N HIS A 71 24.20 0.89 4.08
CA HIS A 71 23.57 0.88 5.39
C HIS A 71 22.09 1.31 5.33
N LYS A 72 21.31 0.96 6.34
CA LYS A 72 19.93 1.46 6.49
C LYS A 72 20.01 2.90 6.99
N PRO A 73 19.38 3.89 6.31
CA PRO A 73 19.35 5.28 6.75
C PRO A 73 18.79 5.39 8.18
N SER A 74 19.55 6.02 9.08
CA SER A 74 19.14 6.21 10.48
C SER A 74 18.70 7.63 10.77
N LYS A 75 19.31 8.62 10.06
CA LYS A 75 18.94 10.03 10.20
C LYS A 75 17.71 10.35 9.35
N LEU A 76 16.80 11.16 9.89
CA LEU A 76 15.62 11.63 9.18
C LEU A 76 15.98 12.26 7.82
N SER A 77 16.93 13.18 7.80
CA SER A 77 17.38 13.85 6.57
C SER A 77 17.92 12.88 5.50
N GLU A 78 18.56 11.79 5.90
CA GLU A 78 19.04 10.76 4.99
C GLU A 78 17.89 9.92 4.42
N LYS A 79 16.90 9.58 5.27
CA LYS A 79 15.65 8.93 4.81
C LYS A 79 14.92 9.80 3.80
N GLN A 80 14.73 11.10 4.13
CA GLN A 80 14.08 12.08 3.25
C GLN A 80 14.80 12.22 1.91
N ALA A 81 16.13 12.31 1.92
CA ALA A 81 16.94 12.40 0.69
C ALA A 81 16.82 11.12 -0.16
N CYS A 82 16.88 9.94 0.47
CA CYS A 82 16.65 8.67 -0.22
C CYS A 82 15.22 8.60 -0.80
N ALA A 83 14.21 9.04 -0.04
CA ALA A 83 12.83 9.07 -0.52
C ALA A 83 12.68 9.99 -1.74
N ALA A 84 13.26 11.17 -1.73
CA ALA A 84 13.22 12.12 -2.85
C ALA A 84 13.78 11.51 -4.15
N ILE A 85 14.94 10.85 -4.05
CA ILE A 85 15.59 10.20 -5.22
C ILE A 85 14.76 8.97 -5.65
N GLY A 86 14.34 8.16 -4.69
CA GLY A 86 13.69 6.89 -4.96
C GLY A 86 12.27 7.03 -5.46
N GLN A 87 11.51 8.00 -4.96
CA GLN A 87 10.14 8.26 -5.40
C GLN A 87 10.11 8.64 -6.88
N ALA A 88 11.01 9.51 -7.33
CA ALA A 88 11.11 9.89 -8.74
C ALA A 88 11.40 8.66 -9.64
N ARG A 89 12.35 7.81 -9.23
CA ARG A 89 12.68 6.57 -9.97
C ARG A 89 11.57 5.56 -9.96
N LEU A 90 10.94 5.33 -8.82
CA LEU A 90 9.82 4.40 -8.68
C LEU A 90 8.65 4.82 -9.56
N MET A 91 8.33 6.11 -9.56
CA MET A 91 7.25 6.66 -10.38
C MET A 91 7.55 6.57 -11.88
N MET A 92 8.80 6.82 -12.30
CA MET A 92 9.23 6.64 -13.69
C MET A 92 9.02 5.18 -14.15
N ILE A 93 9.31 4.20 -13.29
CA ILE A 93 9.14 2.77 -13.61
C ILE A 93 7.65 2.43 -13.70
N TYR A 94 6.82 2.89 -12.75
CA TYR A 94 5.37 2.69 -12.84
C TYR A 94 4.78 3.30 -14.11
N GLN A 95 5.11 4.55 -14.43
CA GLN A 95 4.64 5.21 -15.64
C GLN A 95 5.02 4.44 -16.90
N LYS A 96 6.26 3.96 -16.97
CA LYS A 96 6.73 3.16 -18.10
C LYS A 96 5.93 1.85 -18.23
N LEU A 97 5.78 1.11 -17.13
CA LEU A 97 5.07 -0.18 -17.16
C LEU A 97 3.58 0.00 -17.46
N PHE A 98 2.91 0.97 -16.84
CA PHE A 98 1.50 1.26 -17.14
C PHE A 98 1.29 1.70 -18.58
N ALA A 99 2.22 2.48 -19.15
CA ALA A 99 2.14 2.91 -20.55
C ALA A 99 2.21 1.74 -21.54
N GLU A 100 2.93 0.66 -21.23
CA GLU A 100 2.94 -0.58 -22.06
C GLU A 100 1.55 -1.23 -22.18
N TYR A 101 0.68 -0.99 -21.20
CA TYR A 101 -0.72 -1.46 -21.18
C TYR A 101 -1.72 -0.36 -21.54
N GLY A 102 -1.25 0.78 -22.06
CA GLY A 102 -2.11 1.91 -22.46
C GLY A 102 -2.75 2.65 -21.28
N GLN A 103 -2.23 2.48 -20.06
CA GLN A 103 -2.75 3.13 -18.86
C GLN A 103 -1.97 4.39 -18.50
N THR A 104 -2.67 5.37 -17.92
CA THR A 104 -2.07 6.60 -17.39
C THR A 104 -1.92 6.49 -15.89
N ALA A 105 -0.69 6.54 -15.39
CA ALA A 105 -0.41 6.58 -13.95
C ALA A 105 -0.21 8.02 -13.47
N ALA A 106 -0.85 8.39 -12.36
CA ALA A 106 -0.74 9.70 -11.74
C ALA A 106 -0.16 9.60 -10.33
N GLN A 107 0.84 10.41 -10.00
CA GLN A 107 1.42 10.44 -8.66
C GLN A 107 0.56 11.26 -7.69
N VAL A 108 0.26 10.69 -6.52
CA VAL A 108 -0.36 11.40 -5.38
C VAL A 108 0.50 11.19 -4.14
N LEU A 109 1.04 12.25 -3.59
CA LEU A 109 1.84 12.20 -2.35
C LEU A 109 1.06 12.83 -1.21
N MET A 110 0.91 12.08 -0.12
CA MET A 110 0.12 12.48 1.04
C MET A 110 0.96 12.51 2.30
N THR A 111 0.54 13.30 3.26
CA THR A 111 1.06 13.29 4.63
C THR A 111 -0.09 13.10 5.61
N LYS A 112 0.19 12.72 6.83
CA LYS A 112 -0.81 12.66 7.91
C LYS A 112 -1.53 14.01 8.09
N TYR A 113 -0.81 15.11 7.90
CA TYR A 113 -1.40 16.46 7.92
C TYR A 113 -2.51 16.62 6.87
N THR A 114 -2.35 16.06 5.66
CA THR A 114 -3.37 16.08 4.61
C THR A 114 -4.69 15.50 5.11
N MET A 115 -4.65 14.44 5.91
CA MET A 115 -5.84 13.78 6.44
C MET A 115 -6.44 14.51 7.64
N MET A 116 -5.61 15.20 8.43
CA MET A 116 -6.05 15.90 9.65
C MET A 116 -6.65 17.28 9.35
N ASN A 117 -6.23 17.93 8.27
CA ASN A 117 -6.73 19.24 7.86
C ASN A 117 -7.90 19.10 6.90
N ASP A 118 -9.06 19.64 7.25
CA ASP A 118 -10.30 19.46 6.47
C ASP A 118 -10.19 19.95 5.04
N MET A 119 -9.59 21.13 4.82
CA MET A 119 -9.41 21.70 3.47
C MET A 119 -8.45 20.84 2.63
N SER A 120 -7.33 20.40 3.22
CA SER A 120 -6.36 19.56 2.52
C SER A 120 -6.96 18.19 2.18
N ARG A 121 -7.77 17.64 3.08
CA ARG A 121 -8.47 16.37 2.88
C ARG A 121 -9.49 16.46 1.75
N GLU A 122 -10.28 17.53 1.72
CA GLU A 122 -11.25 17.78 0.64
C GLU A 122 -10.56 17.98 -0.71
N ASN A 123 -9.47 18.74 -0.76
CA ASN A 123 -8.69 18.91 -1.98
C ASN A 123 -8.08 17.59 -2.47
N ALA A 124 -7.60 16.74 -1.56
CA ALA A 124 -7.11 15.42 -1.90
C ALA A 124 -8.24 14.54 -2.46
N LYS A 125 -9.43 14.52 -1.83
CA LYS A 125 -10.61 13.79 -2.33
C LYS A 125 -10.96 14.24 -3.75
N ASN A 126 -11.09 15.54 -3.98
CA ASN A 126 -11.42 16.09 -5.29
C ASN A 126 -10.36 15.74 -6.35
N THR A 127 -9.08 15.69 -5.96
CA THR A 127 -8.00 15.24 -6.85
C THR A 127 -8.15 13.77 -7.23
N PHE A 128 -8.44 12.90 -6.28
CA PHE A 128 -8.68 11.47 -6.58
C PHE A 128 -9.88 11.29 -7.51
N GLU A 129 -11.01 11.93 -7.22
CA GLU A 129 -12.20 11.82 -8.06
C GLU A 129 -11.91 12.29 -9.48
N SER A 130 -11.26 13.44 -9.67
CA SER A 130 -10.89 13.94 -10.99
C SER A 130 -9.94 13.00 -11.73
N LEU A 131 -8.95 12.40 -11.05
CA LEU A 131 -8.03 11.45 -11.67
C LEU A 131 -8.77 10.17 -12.13
N LEU A 132 -9.67 9.66 -11.31
CA LEU A 132 -10.46 8.47 -11.63
C LEU A 132 -11.44 8.76 -12.79
N GLU A 133 -12.09 9.93 -12.80
CA GLU A 133 -12.94 10.39 -13.91
C GLU A 133 -12.16 10.53 -15.23
N MET A 134 -10.89 10.93 -15.17
CA MET A 134 -9.98 10.99 -16.32
C MET A 134 -9.49 9.60 -16.77
N GLY A 135 -9.85 8.52 -16.07
CA GLY A 135 -9.36 7.18 -16.34
C GLY A 135 -7.88 6.98 -16.00
N ALA A 136 -7.33 7.77 -15.09
CA ALA A 136 -5.96 7.58 -14.61
C ALA A 136 -5.94 6.65 -13.39
N ILE A 137 -4.83 5.93 -13.21
CA ILE A 137 -4.56 5.11 -12.05
C ILE A 137 -3.69 5.91 -11.06
N PRO A 138 -4.24 6.38 -9.92
CA PRO A 138 -3.45 7.05 -8.90
C PRO A 138 -2.45 6.08 -8.26
N VAL A 139 -1.17 6.47 -8.25
CA VAL A 139 -0.10 5.80 -7.50
C VAL A 139 0.24 6.67 -6.30
N VAL A 140 -0.16 6.20 -5.14
CA VAL A 140 -0.11 6.94 -3.87
C VAL A 140 1.08 6.49 -3.04
N ASN A 141 1.75 7.42 -2.39
CA ASN A 141 2.72 7.15 -1.35
C ASN A 141 2.70 8.26 -0.29
N GLU A 142 3.34 8.03 0.84
CA GLU A 142 3.63 9.10 1.78
C GLU A 142 4.62 10.09 1.17
N ASN A 143 4.46 11.37 1.47
CA ASN A 143 5.44 12.38 1.13
C ASN A 143 6.56 12.40 2.18
N ASP A 144 7.39 11.36 2.14
CA ASP A 144 8.52 11.19 3.05
C ASP A 144 9.49 12.39 3.04
N THR A 145 9.48 13.21 1.98
CA THR A 145 10.41 14.35 1.87
C THR A 145 10.12 15.48 2.84
N VAL A 146 8.88 15.58 3.32
CA VAL A 146 8.41 16.61 4.26
C VAL A 146 7.78 16.01 5.51
N SER A 147 7.65 14.69 5.57
CA SER A 147 7.17 13.96 6.76
C SER A 147 8.22 14.05 7.87
N THR A 148 7.76 14.18 9.10
CA THR A 148 8.58 14.13 10.32
C THR A 148 8.17 12.93 11.17
N ASP A 149 9.04 12.46 12.06
CA ASP A 149 8.78 11.33 12.95
C ASP A 149 7.48 11.49 13.78
N GLU A 150 7.02 12.73 13.99
CA GLU A 150 5.78 13.05 14.73
C GLU A 150 4.52 12.96 13.88
N ILE A 151 4.64 13.07 12.54
CA ILE A 151 3.54 13.15 11.60
C ILE A 151 3.60 12.09 10.47
N GLU A 152 4.43 11.08 10.63
CA GLU A 152 4.41 9.90 9.75
C GLU A 152 3.10 9.11 9.92
N PHE A 153 2.59 8.54 8.83
CA PHE A 153 1.52 7.53 8.92
C PHE A 153 2.00 6.27 9.67
N GLY A 154 3.31 6.10 9.76
CA GLY A 154 3.97 4.95 10.36
C GLY A 154 4.10 3.77 9.41
N ASP A 155 3.11 3.53 8.57
CA ASP A 155 3.13 2.48 7.54
C ASP A 155 2.11 2.76 6.42
N ASN A 156 2.36 2.19 5.24
CA ASN A 156 1.45 2.34 4.11
C ASN A 156 0.19 1.46 4.20
N ASP A 157 0.08 0.55 5.16
CA ASP A 157 -1.17 -0.17 5.43
C ASP A 157 -2.21 0.84 5.95
N THR A 158 -1.84 1.66 6.95
CA THR A 158 -2.70 2.75 7.47
C THR A 158 -3.01 3.78 6.39
N LEU A 159 -2.01 4.24 5.62
CA LEU A 159 -2.25 5.17 4.51
C LEU A 159 -3.25 4.59 3.50
N SER A 160 -3.15 3.32 3.14
CA SER A 160 -4.05 2.68 2.17
C SER A 160 -5.49 2.61 2.67
N ALA A 161 -5.69 2.36 3.95
CA ALA A 161 -7.01 2.35 4.57
C ALA A 161 -7.64 3.76 4.61
N LEU A 162 -6.82 4.79 4.90
CA LEU A 162 -7.27 6.18 4.84
C LEU A 162 -7.60 6.62 3.41
N VAL A 163 -6.83 6.17 2.41
CA VAL A 163 -7.13 6.40 0.99
C VAL A 163 -8.43 5.70 0.60
N ALA A 164 -8.64 4.44 1.04
CA ALA A 164 -9.89 3.71 0.79
C ALA A 164 -11.10 4.47 1.38
N ALA A 165 -10.99 4.95 2.62
CA ALA A 165 -12.03 5.76 3.25
C ALA A 165 -12.24 7.10 2.53
N LEU A 166 -11.17 7.79 2.10
CA LEU A 166 -11.24 9.09 1.42
C LEU A 166 -11.91 9.00 0.06
N THR A 167 -11.67 7.90 -0.65
CA THR A 167 -12.17 7.67 -2.02
C THR A 167 -13.47 6.86 -2.06
N ASP A 168 -14.09 6.59 -0.92
CA ASP A 168 -15.29 5.75 -0.82
C ASP A 168 -15.11 4.40 -1.56
N ALA A 169 -13.95 3.75 -1.37
CA ALA A 169 -13.61 2.49 -2.03
C ALA A 169 -14.46 1.31 -1.50
N ASP A 170 -14.79 0.39 -2.39
CA ASP A 170 -15.55 -0.82 -2.06
C ASP A 170 -14.67 -1.95 -1.48
N LEU A 171 -13.37 -1.91 -1.80
CA LEU A 171 -12.42 -2.98 -1.48
C LEU A 171 -11.03 -2.41 -1.20
N LEU A 172 -10.42 -2.88 -0.11
CA LEU A 172 -9.00 -2.70 0.18
C LEU A 172 -8.27 -4.04 0.10
N VAL A 173 -7.26 -4.15 -0.77
CA VAL A 173 -6.40 -5.32 -0.90
C VAL A 173 -5.01 -5.00 -0.34
N LEU A 174 -4.61 -5.70 0.72
CA LEU A 174 -3.28 -5.58 1.32
C LEU A 174 -2.41 -6.75 0.84
N LEU A 175 -1.54 -6.49 -0.15
CA LEU A 175 -0.60 -7.49 -0.63
C LEU A 175 0.51 -7.73 0.41
N SER A 176 0.75 -8.98 0.72
CA SER A 176 1.68 -9.43 1.76
C SER A 176 2.55 -10.58 1.25
N ASP A 177 3.59 -10.91 2.00
CA ASP A 177 4.48 -12.05 1.82
C ASP A 177 3.95 -13.35 2.44
N ILE A 178 2.77 -13.29 3.07
CA ILE A 178 2.02 -14.46 3.56
C ILE A 178 0.63 -14.50 2.93
N ASP A 179 0.03 -15.69 2.88
CA ASP A 179 -1.24 -15.96 2.18
C ASP A 179 -2.48 -15.27 2.78
N GLY A 180 -2.36 -14.68 3.96
CA GLY A 180 -3.42 -13.94 4.63
C GLY A 180 -3.31 -13.98 6.14
N LEU A 181 -4.44 -13.92 6.83
CA LEU A 181 -4.50 -13.98 8.29
C LEU A 181 -4.43 -15.44 8.77
N PHE A 182 -3.62 -15.67 9.80
CA PHE A 182 -3.50 -16.96 10.48
C PHE A 182 -3.79 -16.80 11.97
N THR A 183 -4.09 -17.91 12.65
CA THR A 183 -4.32 -17.95 14.11
C THR A 183 -3.05 -17.66 14.92
N ASP A 184 -1.87 -17.75 14.30
CA ASP A 184 -0.55 -17.47 14.85
C ASP A 184 0.43 -17.23 13.69
N ASP A 185 1.70 -16.89 13.97
CA ASP A 185 2.74 -16.74 12.95
C ASP A 185 3.05 -18.09 12.27
N PRO A 186 2.70 -18.27 10.99
CA PRO A 186 2.91 -19.55 10.29
C PRO A 186 4.39 -19.89 10.06
N HIS A 187 5.31 -18.91 10.20
CA HIS A 187 6.75 -19.16 10.12
C HIS A 187 7.32 -19.75 11.41
N MET A 188 6.66 -19.47 12.53
CA MET A 188 7.13 -19.90 13.86
C MET A 188 6.30 -21.05 14.42
N ASN A 189 5.02 -21.14 14.07
CA ASN A 189 4.11 -22.16 14.56
C ASN A 189 3.52 -22.98 13.39
N PRO A 190 3.94 -24.26 13.22
CA PRO A 190 3.42 -25.12 12.17
C PRO A 190 1.94 -25.49 12.33
N ASP A 191 1.36 -25.27 13.52
CA ASP A 191 -0.08 -25.51 13.80
C ASP A 191 -0.95 -24.26 13.52
N ALA A 192 -0.35 -23.16 13.05
CA ALA A 192 -1.05 -21.96 12.66
C ALA A 192 -2.05 -22.26 11.53
N ARG A 193 -3.31 -21.89 11.73
CA ARG A 193 -4.39 -22.15 10.78
C ARG A 193 -4.76 -20.88 10.03
N PHE A 194 -4.95 -21.02 8.73
CA PHE A 194 -5.44 -19.94 7.89
C PHE A 194 -6.86 -19.52 8.25
N ILE A 195 -7.12 -18.24 8.37
CA ILE A 195 -8.43 -17.64 8.62
C ILE A 195 -8.96 -17.10 7.30
N ASP A 196 -9.90 -17.81 6.71
CA ASP A 196 -10.44 -17.51 5.37
C ASP A 196 -11.35 -16.28 5.36
N LEU A 197 -12.06 -16.04 6.47
CA LEU A 197 -13.03 -14.97 6.61
C LEU A 197 -13.05 -14.43 8.04
N VAL A 198 -13.06 -13.11 8.14
CA VAL A 198 -13.35 -12.36 9.37
C VAL A 198 -14.57 -11.49 9.11
N GLU A 199 -15.71 -11.84 9.68
CA GLU A 199 -16.94 -11.06 9.55
C GLU A 199 -16.91 -9.81 10.44
N HIS A 200 -16.27 -9.92 11.62
CA HIS A 200 -16.13 -8.83 12.58
C HIS A 200 -14.74 -8.83 13.20
N LEU A 201 -14.08 -7.67 13.16
CA LEU A 201 -12.81 -7.46 13.84
C LEU A 201 -13.07 -7.19 15.33
N ASP A 202 -12.91 -8.22 16.15
CA ASP A 202 -13.01 -8.13 17.60
C ASP A 202 -11.66 -7.81 18.28
N THR A 203 -11.70 -7.60 19.59
CA THR A 203 -10.51 -7.29 20.40
C THR A 203 -9.50 -8.43 20.38
N HIS A 204 -9.96 -9.68 20.34
CA HIS A 204 -9.12 -10.87 20.33
C HIS A 204 -8.28 -10.95 19.05
N LEU A 205 -8.92 -10.75 17.88
CA LEU A 205 -8.21 -10.70 16.58
C LEU A 205 -7.19 -9.55 16.53
N MET A 206 -7.53 -8.40 17.09
CA MET A 206 -6.60 -7.26 17.16
C MET A 206 -5.39 -7.55 18.05
N GLU A 207 -5.55 -8.33 19.12
CA GLU A 207 -4.46 -8.74 20.02
C GLU A 207 -3.55 -9.78 19.39
N MET A 208 -4.11 -10.74 18.63
CA MET A 208 -3.31 -11.73 17.89
C MET A 208 -2.29 -11.10 16.93
N GLY A 209 -2.62 -9.95 16.34
CA GLY A 209 -1.71 -9.23 15.46
C GLY A 209 -0.54 -8.55 16.15
N LYS A 210 -0.57 -8.33 17.49
CA LYS A 210 0.47 -7.62 18.23
C LYS A 210 1.74 -8.43 18.46
N ASP A 211 1.63 -9.75 18.46
CA ASP A 211 2.72 -10.66 18.80
C ASP A 211 3.56 -11.09 17.58
N THR A 212 3.13 -10.70 16.36
CA THR A 212 3.84 -11.04 15.13
C THR A 212 4.76 -9.91 14.68
N THR A 213 6.07 -10.13 14.78
CA THR A 213 7.09 -9.22 14.22
C THR A 213 7.19 -9.42 12.71
N GLY A 214 6.84 -8.38 11.94
CA GLY A 214 6.96 -8.38 10.48
C GLY A 214 8.40 -8.60 9.96
N SER A 215 8.55 -8.71 8.65
CA SER A 215 9.82 -8.93 7.97
C SER A 215 10.88 -7.86 8.35
N LYS A 216 12.17 -8.25 8.32
CA LYS A 216 13.32 -7.36 8.62
C LYS A 216 13.41 -6.09 7.74
N VAL A 217 12.66 -6.03 6.64
CA VAL A 217 12.75 -4.97 5.62
C VAL A 217 11.52 -4.04 5.66
N GLY A 218 10.36 -4.51 6.11
CA GLY A 218 9.11 -3.73 6.20
C GLY A 218 8.86 -3.18 7.60
N THR A 219 8.18 -2.04 7.69
CA THR A 219 7.72 -1.44 8.97
C THR A 219 6.35 -1.96 9.41
N GLY A 220 5.59 -2.63 8.50
CA GLY A 220 4.25 -3.14 8.76
C GLY A 220 4.24 -4.62 9.11
N GLY A 221 3.59 -4.97 10.24
CA GLY A 221 3.30 -6.33 10.66
C GLY A 221 1.81 -6.68 10.49
N MET A 222 1.37 -7.82 11.05
CA MET A 222 -0.05 -8.18 11.04
C MET A 222 -0.90 -7.16 11.82
N ALA A 223 -0.37 -6.57 12.89
CA ALA A 223 -1.04 -5.52 13.67
C ALA A 223 -1.45 -4.31 12.82
N THR A 224 -0.55 -3.85 11.94
CA THR A 224 -0.83 -2.71 11.05
C THR A 224 -1.88 -3.06 10.00
N LYS A 225 -1.88 -4.29 9.48
CA LYS A 225 -2.88 -4.79 8.54
C LYS A 225 -4.27 -4.91 9.16
N LEU A 226 -4.36 -5.41 10.39
CA LEU A 226 -5.61 -5.48 11.14
C LEU A 226 -6.15 -4.08 11.48
N SER A 227 -5.26 -3.15 11.82
CA SER A 227 -5.63 -1.75 12.04
C SER A 227 -6.15 -1.10 10.76
N ALA A 228 -5.49 -1.34 9.63
CA ALA A 228 -5.93 -0.88 8.31
C ALA A 228 -7.29 -1.48 7.93
N ALA A 229 -7.48 -2.79 8.12
CA ALA A 229 -8.75 -3.46 7.88
C ALA A 229 -9.89 -2.88 8.73
N LYS A 230 -9.62 -2.53 10.00
CA LYS A 230 -10.59 -1.87 10.87
C LYS A 230 -11.00 -0.49 10.34
N ILE A 231 -10.04 0.32 9.89
CA ILE A 231 -10.30 1.65 9.33
C ILE A 231 -11.15 1.52 8.05
N ALA A 232 -10.72 0.68 7.11
CA ALA A 232 -11.40 0.46 5.84
C ALA A 232 -12.81 -0.11 6.03
N GLY A 233 -12.97 -1.14 6.88
CA GLY A 233 -14.27 -1.72 7.20
C GLY A 233 -15.22 -0.74 7.88
N SER A 234 -14.71 0.15 8.75
CA SER A 234 -15.52 1.22 9.35
C SER A 234 -16.00 2.25 8.33
N ALA A 235 -15.30 2.38 7.21
CA ALA A 235 -15.68 3.24 6.09
C ALA A 235 -16.55 2.54 5.03
N GLY A 236 -16.83 1.23 5.18
CA GLY A 236 -17.69 0.45 4.30
C GLY A 236 -16.96 -0.37 3.22
N ALA A 237 -15.62 -0.39 3.23
CA ALA A 237 -14.83 -1.26 2.35
C ALA A 237 -14.68 -2.67 2.93
N ASP A 238 -14.69 -3.69 2.04
CA ASP A 238 -14.32 -5.07 2.37
C ASP A 238 -12.80 -5.24 2.38
#